data_39865be6528e8be6fe6f4034a0d2b706
#
_entry.id   39865be6528e8be6fe6f4034a0d2b706
#
_cell.length_a   1.000
_cell.length_b   1.000
_cell.length_c   1.000
_cell.angle_alpha   90.00
_cell.angle_beta   90.00
_cell.angle_gamma   90.00
#
_symmetry.space_group_name_H-M   'P 1'
#
loop_
_entity.id
_entity.type
_entity.pdbx_description
1 polymer ?
#
loop_
_entity_poly.entity_id
_entity_poly.type
_entity_poly.pdbx_seq_one_letter_code
_entity_poly.pdbx_strand_id
1 'polypeptide(L)'
;IPMRDGVKLRAVVVIPKGATQAPIILSRTPYGSKKPTTQSSSPHAAMVLPLADESLLEAGFIRVYQDVRGRFDSEGDYVMTLPLRGELNRRKVDHATDTWDTIEWLLKNVEGNNGRVGLAGVSYGGWLTLMGLVDPHPALKAAVPMYPMVDGWIGDDFYHNGAFRQTMLEWIYEMGSHK
;
A
#
# COMPACT_ATOMS: atom_id res chain seq x y z
N ILE A 1 7.16 -5.48 -9.42
CA ILE A 1 5.94 -5.38 -10.24
C ILE A 1 6.10 -4.19 -11.19
N PRO A 2 6.07 -4.38 -12.50
CA PRO A 2 6.17 -3.29 -13.47
C PRO A 2 4.86 -2.50 -13.53
N MET A 3 4.97 -1.18 -13.54
CA MET A 3 3.88 -0.24 -13.74
C MET A 3 3.78 0.14 -15.23
N ARG A 4 2.66 0.76 -15.64
CA ARG A 4 2.38 1.16 -17.03
C ARG A 4 3.38 2.12 -17.65
N ASP A 5 4.16 2.83 -16.84
CA ASP A 5 5.23 3.74 -17.25
C ASP A 5 6.62 3.09 -17.26
N GLY A 6 6.71 1.78 -16.98
CA GLY A 6 7.93 0.99 -16.96
C GLY A 6 8.68 1.00 -15.62
N VAL A 7 8.28 1.83 -14.66
CA VAL A 7 8.85 1.84 -13.31
C VAL A 7 8.47 0.55 -12.58
N LYS A 8 9.37 -0.01 -11.78
CA LYS A 8 9.13 -1.23 -11.02
C LYS A 8 8.95 -0.94 -9.54
N LEU A 9 7.85 -1.42 -8.98
CA LEU A 9 7.58 -1.33 -7.55
C LEU A 9 7.88 -2.65 -6.85
N ARG A 10 8.58 -2.56 -5.72
CA ARG A 10 8.89 -3.71 -4.88
C ARG A 10 7.65 -4.18 -4.14
N ALA A 11 7.44 -5.49 -4.14
CA ALA A 11 6.40 -6.12 -3.33
C ALA A 11 6.93 -7.39 -2.64
N VAL A 12 6.37 -7.69 -1.47
CA VAL A 12 6.54 -8.94 -0.76
C VAL A 12 5.20 -9.68 -0.78
N VAL A 13 5.20 -10.91 -1.25
CA VAL A 13 4.01 -11.75 -1.34
C VAL A 13 4.17 -12.92 -0.38
N VAL A 14 3.24 -13.07 0.54
CA VAL A 14 3.19 -14.18 1.51
C VAL A 14 2.01 -15.06 1.13
N ILE A 15 2.31 -16.29 0.72
CA ILE A 15 1.33 -17.26 0.24
C ILE A 15 1.20 -18.37 1.29
N PRO A 16 0.00 -18.64 1.84
CA PRO A 16 -0.21 -19.76 2.73
C PRO A 16 0.14 -21.06 2.04
N LYS A 17 0.75 -22.00 2.78
CA LYS A 17 1.12 -23.30 2.23
C LYS A 17 -0.13 -24.05 1.73
N GLY A 18 -0.11 -24.47 0.47
CA GLY A 18 -1.24 -25.14 -0.16
C GLY A 18 -2.39 -24.22 -0.56
N ALA A 19 -2.19 -22.91 -0.63
CA ALA A 19 -3.19 -21.95 -1.06
C ALA A 19 -3.71 -22.28 -2.48
N THR A 20 -5.04 -22.45 -2.57
CA THR A 20 -5.78 -22.63 -3.83
C THR A 20 -7.04 -21.80 -3.74
N GLN A 21 -7.39 -21.07 -4.81
CA GLN A 21 -8.56 -20.19 -4.81
C GLN A 21 -8.58 -19.17 -3.66
N ALA A 22 -7.38 -18.64 -3.33
CA ALA A 22 -7.18 -17.71 -2.23
C ALA A 22 -7.43 -16.24 -2.65
N PRO A 23 -8.19 -15.45 -1.89
CA PRO A 23 -8.26 -14.01 -2.14
C PRO A 23 -6.96 -13.33 -1.71
N ILE A 24 -6.66 -12.18 -2.33
CA ILE A 24 -5.46 -11.39 -2.03
C ILE A 24 -5.85 -10.20 -1.16
N ILE A 25 -5.06 -9.91 -0.12
CA ILE A 25 -5.11 -8.64 0.61
C ILE A 25 -3.82 -7.87 0.33
N LEU A 26 -3.95 -6.74 -0.33
CA LEU A 26 -2.86 -5.83 -0.68
C LEU A 26 -2.81 -4.65 0.30
N SER A 27 -1.63 -4.40 0.87
CA SER A 27 -1.30 -3.17 1.59
C SER A 27 -0.16 -2.45 0.88
N ARG A 28 -0.36 -1.18 0.56
CA ARG A 28 0.68 -0.30 0.03
C ARG A 28 1.22 0.57 1.15
N THR A 29 2.53 0.83 1.16
CA THR A 29 3.20 1.49 2.28
C THR A 29 4.39 2.34 1.85
N PRO A 30 4.62 3.50 2.49
CA PRO A 30 5.86 4.25 2.38
C PRO A 30 6.89 3.85 3.44
N TYR A 31 6.62 2.83 4.28
CA TYR A 31 7.40 2.50 5.48
C TYR A 31 8.27 1.25 5.35
N GLY A 32 8.30 0.61 4.18
CA GLY A 32 9.09 -0.58 3.88
C GLY A 32 8.28 -1.87 3.86
N SER A 33 8.06 -2.42 2.66
CA SER A 33 7.28 -3.64 2.44
C SER A 33 7.89 -4.90 3.05
N LYS A 34 9.20 -4.90 3.33
CA LYS A 34 9.89 -5.99 4.01
C LYS A 34 9.65 -6.04 5.51
N LYS A 35 9.40 -4.88 6.15
CA LYS A 35 9.30 -4.79 7.62
C LYS A 35 8.33 -5.82 8.23
N PRO A 36 7.10 -6.00 7.69
CA PRO A 36 6.16 -6.98 8.24
C PRO A 36 6.67 -8.42 8.24
N THR A 37 7.59 -8.77 7.32
CA THR A 37 8.08 -10.14 7.14
C THR A 37 9.50 -10.37 7.66
N THR A 38 10.11 -9.38 8.32
CA THR A 38 11.48 -9.44 8.85
C THR A 38 11.59 -9.14 10.34
N GLN A 39 10.47 -9.13 11.06
CA GLN A 39 10.45 -8.82 12.49
C GLN A 39 11.10 -9.92 13.35
N SER A 40 11.10 -11.14 12.85
CA SER A 40 11.68 -12.30 13.53
C SER A 40 12.21 -13.29 12.49
N SER A 41 13.17 -14.12 12.88
CA SER A 41 13.68 -15.24 12.09
C SER A 41 12.89 -16.55 12.33
N SER A 42 11.77 -16.49 13.03
CA SER A 42 10.92 -17.64 13.31
C SER A 42 10.35 -18.27 12.02
N PRO A 43 10.23 -19.60 11.94
CA PRO A 43 9.52 -20.26 10.86
C PRO A 43 7.98 -20.16 10.99
N HIS A 44 7.48 -19.61 12.11
CA HIS A 44 6.04 -19.49 12.37
C HIS A 44 5.55 -18.08 11.99
N ALA A 45 4.53 -17.99 11.14
CA ALA A 45 3.94 -16.72 10.69
C ALA A 45 3.50 -15.82 11.85
N ALA A 46 2.91 -16.41 12.89
CA ALA A 46 2.52 -15.75 14.15
C ALA A 46 3.62 -14.93 14.82
N MET A 47 4.87 -15.37 14.67
CA MET A 47 6.03 -14.72 15.29
C MET A 47 6.71 -13.71 14.37
N VAL A 48 6.30 -13.65 13.12
CA VAL A 48 6.93 -12.82 12.07
C VAL A 48 6.03 -11.71 11.61
N LEU A 49 4.74 -12.00 11.42
CA LEU A 49 3.77 -11.05 10.85
C LEU A 49 3.07 -10.22 11.93
N PRO A 50 2.55 -9.04 11.57
CA PRO A 50 1.64 -8.32 12.45
C PRO A 50 0.43 -9.18 12.85
N LEU A 51 -0.04 -9.02 14.07
CA LEU A 51 -1.08 -9.87 14.68
C LEU A 51 -2.34 -10.06 13.81
N ALA A 52 -2.79 -8.98 13.16
CA ALA A 52 -3.97 -9.06 12.28
C ALA A 52 -3.69 -9.83 10.98
N ASP A 53 -2.46 -9.83 10.49
CA ASP A 53 -2.09 -10.48 9.24
C ASP A 53 -1.92 -11.99 9.39
N GLU A 54 -1.57 -12.47 10.59
CA GLU A 54 -1.58 -13.91 10.90
C GLU A 54 -2.98 -14.49 10.70
N SER A 55 -3.99 -13.87 11.29
CA SER A 55 -5.39 -14.33 11.16
C SER A 55 -5.86 -14.37 9.70
N LEU A 56 -5.38 -13.44 8.85
CA LEU A 56 -5.67 -13.46 7.42
C LEU A 56 -5.01 -14.65 6.71
N LEU A 57 -3.76 -14.96 7.05
CA LEU A 57 -3.08 -16.14 6.49
C LEU A 57 -3.73 -17.45 6.93
N GLU A 58 -4.12 -17.57 8.20
CA GLU A 58 -4.83 -18.72 8.74
C GLU A 58 -6.20 -18.91 8.06
N ALA A 59 -6.87 -17.79 7.72
CA ALA A 59 -8.10 -17.80 6.92
C ALA A 59 -7.87 -18.07 5.42
N GLY A 60 -6.62 -18.33 5.00
CA GLY A 60 -6.28 -18.69 3.64
C GLY A 60 -6.07 -17.53 2.67
N PHE A 61 -5.94 -16.29 3.16
CA PHE A 61 -5.68 -15.12 2.29
C PHE A 61 -4.20 -15.04 1.92
N ILE A 62 -3.91 -14.67 0.67
CA ILE A 62 -2.58 -14.24 0.23
C ILE A 62 -2.37 -12.81 0.71
N ARG A 63 -1.26 -12.56 1.42
CA ARG A 63 -0.89 -11.23 1.91
C ARG A 63 0.15 -10.59 1.00
N VAL A 64 -0.08 -9.34 0.59
CA VAL A 64 0.86 -8.57 -0.24
C VAL A 64 1.15 -7.22 0.42
N TYR A 65 2.45 -6.91 0.54
CA TYR A 65 2.94 -5.61 0.98
C TYR A 65 3.74 -4.99 -0.16
N GLN A 66 3.42 -3.76 -0.56
CA GLN A 66 4.10 -3.07 -1.65
C GLN A 66 4.63 -1.72 -1.20
N ASP A 67 5.91 -1.46 -1.48
CA ASP A 67 6.49 -0.13 -1.34
C ASP A 67 5.91 0.81 -2.41
N VAL A 68 5.55 2.03 -1.98
CA VAL A 68 5.14 3.06 -2.93
C VAL A 68 6.32 3.50 -3.80
N ARG A 69 6.02 4.09 -4.92
CA ARG A 69 6.96 4.65 -5.90
C ARG A 69 8.02 5.53 -5.23
N GLY A 70 9.29 5.30 -5.56
CA GLY A 70 10.43 6.07 -5.07
C GLY A 70 10.79 5.85 -3.60
N ARG A 71 10.26 4.82 -2.96
CA ARG A 71 10.61 4.47 -1.56
C ARG A 71 11.22 3.08 -1.48
N PHE A 72 12.25 2.93 -0.61
CA PHE A 72 12.98 1.69 -0.39
C PHE A 72 13.47 1.06 -1.70
N ASP A 73 13.03 -0.15 -2.00
CA ASP A 73 13.45 -0.89 -3.20
C ASP A 73 12.50 -0.65 -4.41
N SER A 74 11.57 0.31 -4.33
CA SER A 74 10.74 0.72 -5.47
C SER A 74 11.43 1.82 -6.27
N GLU A 75 11.37 1.69 -7.59
CA GLU A 75 11.90 2.68 -8.53
C GLU A 75 10.98 3.91 -8.64
N GLY A 76 11.47 4.94 -9.34
CA GLY A 76 10.75 6.18 -9.65
C GLY A 76 10.95 7.27 -8.60
N ASP A 77 10.21 8.37 -8.76
CA ASP A 77 10.30 9.53 -7.89
C ASP A 77 9.24 9.44 -6.79
N TYR A 78 9.66 9.59 -5.55
CA TYR A 78 8.75 9.71 -4.42
C TYR A 78 8.17 11.12 -4.33
N VAL A 79 6.86 11.19 -4.20
CA VAL A 79 6.12 12.39 -3.82
C VAL A 79 5.17 12.00 -2.70
N MET A 80 5.33 12.57 -1.51
CA MET A 80 4.63 12.17 -0.29
C MET A 80 3.09 12.15 -0.46
N THR A 81 2.51 13.20 -1.03
CA THR A 81 1.09 13.30 -1.32
C THR A 81 0.89 13.58 -2.81
N LEU A 82 1.29 12.62 -3.66
CA LEU A 82 1.16 12.76 -5.10
C LEU A 82 -0.30 12.99 -5.47
N PRO A 83 -0.64 14.15 -6.09
CA PRO A 83 -2.00 14.40 -6.55
C PRO A 83 -2.46 13.36 -7.57
N LEU A 84 -3.76 13.16 -7.64
CA LEU A 84 -4.37 12.39 -8.73
C LEU A 84 -4.03 13.03 -10.08
N ARG A 85 -4.02 12.22 -11.14
CA ARG A 85 -3.81 12.69 -12.52
C ARG A 85 -4.82 13.80 -12.84
N GLY A 86 -4.31 14.91 -13.34
CA GLY A 86 -5.10 16.11 -13.62
C GLY A 86 -4.21 17.34 -13.73
N GLU A 87 -4.78 18.51 -13.49
CA GLU A 87 -4.06 19.79 -13.60
C GLU A 87 -2.85 19.88 -12.67
N LEU A 88 -2.96 19.35 -11.44
CA LEU A 88 -1.88 19.35 -10.44
C LEU A 88 -0.86 18.21 -10.63
N ASN A 89 -1.21 17.19 -11.39
CA ASN A 89 -0.33 16.09 -11.73
C ASN A 89 -0.48 15.71 -13.20
N ARG A 90 0.34 16.31 -14.04
CA ARG A 90 0.37 16.04 -15.49
C ARG A 90 1.07 14.73 -15.86
N ARG A 91 1.57 13.97 -14.88
CA ARG A 91 2.12 12.63 -15.11
C ARG A 91 1.01 11.68 -15.54
N LYS A 92 1.39 10.59 -16.23
CA LYS A 92 0.45 9.53 -16.64
C LYS A 92 0.10 8.57 -15.48
N VAL A 93 0.74 8.75 -14.33
CA VAL A 93 0.67 7.85 -13.17
C VAL A 93 0.37 8.61 -11.89
N ASP A 94 -0.29 7.93 -10.98
CA ASP A 94 -0.60 8.32 -9.61
C ASP A 94 -0.76 7.07 -8.73
N HIS A 95 -1.12 7.23 -7.46
CA HIS A 95 -1.32 6.08 -6.57
C HIS A 95 -2.51 5.19 -6.98
N ALA A 96 -3.53 5.74 -7.64
CA ALA A 96 -4.66 4.96 -8.16
C ALA A 96 -4.20 4.03 -9.28
N THR A 97 -3.46 4.56 -10.26
CA THR A 97 -2.93 3.76 -11.37
C THR A 97 -1.90 2.73 -10.93
N ASP A 98 -1.03 3.07 -9.97
CA ASP A 98 -0.07 2.10 -9.42
C ASP A 98 -0.79 0.96 -8.70
N THR A 99 -1.88 1.24 -8.00
CA THR A 99 -2.72 0.21 -7.37
C THR A 99 -3.39 -0.68 -8.42
N TRP A 100 -3.92 -0.07 -9.46
CA TRP A 100 -4.57 -0.77 -10.58
C TRP A 100 -3.61 -1.74 -11.27
N ASP A 101 -2.42 -1.25 -11.68
CA ASP A 101 -1.38 -2.04 -12.33
C ASP A 101 -0.85 -3.16 -11.42
N THR A 102 -0.75 -2.89 -10.12
CA THR A 102 -0.36 -3.89 -9.14
C THR A 102 -1.36 -5.03 -9.06
N ILE A 103 -2.65 -4.72 -8.95
CA ILE A 103 -3.72 -5.73 -8.91
C ILE A 103 -3.70 -6.58 -10.18
N GLU A 104 -3.66 -5.94 -11.35
CA GLU A 104 -3.61 -6.62 -12.64
C GLU A 104 -2.43 -7.60 -12.73
N TRP A 105 -1.25 -7.18 -12.25
CA TRP A 105 -0.06 -8.02 -12.23
C TRP A 105 -0.19 -9.19 -11.25
N LEU A 106 -0.70 -8.94 -10.04
CA LEU A 106 -0.87 -9.97 -9.01
C LEU A 106 -1.80 -11.08 -9.48
N LEU A 107 -2.91 -10.74 -10.12
CA LEU A 107 -3.85 -11.72 -10.64
C LEU A 107 -3.22 -12.65 -11.70
N LYS A 108 -2.30 -12.13 -12.49
CA LYS A 108 -1.64 -12.89 -13.57
C LYS A 108 -0.46 -13.72 -13.09
N ASN A 109 0.24 -13.28 -12.03
CA ASN A 109 1.56 -13.83 -11.70
C ASN A 109 1.62 -14.51 -10.32
N VAL A 110 0.63 -14.35 -9.47
CA VAL A 110 0.57 -15.03 -8.17
C VAL A 110 -0.32 -16.26 -8.30
N GLU A 111 0.30 -17.44 -8.23
CA GLU A 111 -0.44 -18.70 -8.32
C GLU A 111 -1.37 -18.90 -7.13
N GLY A 112 -2.44 -19.66 -7.32
CA GLY A 112 -3.40 -20.01 -6.28
C GLY A 112 -4.39 -18.91 -5.92
N ASN A 113 -4.36 -17.73 -6.57
CA ASN A 113 -5.36 -16.69 -6.34
C ASN A 113 -6.72 -17.00 -6.99
N ASN A 114 -7.79 -16.39 -6.49
CA ASN A 114 -9.16 -16.57 -6.97
C ASN A 114 -9.72 -15.37 -7.76
N GLY A 115 -8.87 -14.42 -8.16
CA GLY A 115 -9.29 -13.23 -8.88
C GLY A 115 -9.96 -12.14 -8.03
N ARG A 116 -9.93 -12.25 -6.70
CA ARG A 116 -10.52 -11.27 -5.78
C ARG A 116 -9.43 -10.61 -4.94
N VAL A 117 -9.48 -9.29 -4.86
CA VAL A 117 -8.51 -8.49 -4.12
C VAL A 117 -9.23 -7.60 -3.11
N GLY A 118 -8.68 -7.50 -1.91
CA GLY A 118 -9.00 -6.48 -0.92
C GLY A 118 -7.83 -5.53 -0.73
N LEU A 119 -8.11 -4.28 -0.42
CA LEU A 119 -7.12 -3.29 0.03
C LEU A 119 -7.27 -3.06 1.52
N ALA A 120 -6.16 -2.97 2.25
CA ALA A 120 -6.17 -2.63 3.66
C ALA A 120 -4.95 -1.78 4.01
N GLY A 121 -5.14 -0.77 4.85
CA GLY A 121 -4.05 0.08 5.31
C GLY A 121 -4.45 1.00 6.44
N VAL A 122 -3.45 1.40 7.23
CA VAL A 122 -3.62 2.30 8.38
C VAL A 122 -2.89 3.60 8.12
N SER A 123 -3.45 4.73 8.54
CA SER A 123 -2.84 6.06 8.45
C SER A 123 -2.48 6.40 6.99
N TYR A 124 -1.23 6.62 6.65
CA TYR A 124 -0.79 6.80 5.27
C TYR A 124 -1.20 5.62 4.36
N GLY A 125 -1.09 4.37 4.86
CA GLY A 125 -1.61 3.18 4.15
C GLY A 125 -3.13 3.22 3.98
N GLY A 126 -3.86 3.82 4.92
CA GLY A 126 -5.29 4.09 4.81
C GLY A 126 -5.60 5.07 3.68
N TRP A 127 -4.84 6.15 3.56
CA TRP A 127 -4.94 7.08 2.44
C TRP A 127 -4.61 6.42 1.10
N LEU A 128 -3.56 5.59 1.04
CA LEU A 128 -3.24 4.81 -0.17
C LEU A 128 -4.36 3.83 -0.54
N THR A 129 -5.07 3.30 0.45
CA THR A 129 -6.26 2.47 0.24
C THR A 129 -7.40 3.28 -0.40
N LEU A 130 -7.64 4.53 0.06
CA LEU A 130 -8.59 5.45 -0.57
C LEU A 130 -8.19 5.78 -2.02
N MET A 131 -6.91 6.02 -2.29
CA MET A 131 -6.43 6.26 -3.65
C MET A 131 -6.74 5.10 -4.60
N GLY A 132 -6.68 3.87 -4.10
CA GLY A 132 -7.06 2.68 -4.87
C GLY A 132 -8.56 2.56 -5.19
N LEU A 133 -9.41 3.37 -4.54
CA LEU A 133 -10.86 3.44 -4.81
C LEU A 133 -11.25 4.50 -5.85
N VAL A 134 -10.34 5.37 -6.26
CA VAL A 134 -10.65 6.48 -7.18
C VAL A 134 -10.95 5.96 -8.60
N ASP A 135 -10.25 4.93 -9.04
CA ASP A 135 -10.50 4.23 -10.32
C ASP A 135 -10.27 2.72 -10.07
N PRO A 136 -11.24 2.08 -9.39
CA PRO A 136 -11.01 0.77 -8.82
C PRO A 136 -10.90 -0.32 -9.89
N HIS A 137 -9.91 -1.20 -9.73
CA HIS A 137 -9.80 -2.39 -10.56
C HIS A 137 -11.03 -3.30 -10.38
N PRO A 138 -11.59 -3.94 -11.43
CA PRO A 138 -12.78 -4.80 -11.34
C PRO A 138 -12.65 -5.95 -10.33
N ALA A 139 -11.43 -6.43 -10.09
CA ALA A 139 -11.13 -7.48 -9.11
C ALA A 139 -11.11 -6.98 -7.66
N LEU A 140 -11.10 -5.66 -7.43
CA LEU A 140 -11.17 -5.08 -6.09
C LEU A 140 -12.59 -5.27 -5.53
N LYS A 141 -12.71 -6.01 -4.41
CA LYS A 141 -13.99 -6.40 -3.83
C LYS A 141 -14.25 -5.80 -2.46
N ALA A 142 -13.19 -5.39 -1.75
CA ALA A 142 -13.28 -4.77 -0.44
C ALA A 142 -12.14 -3.80 -0.22
N ALA A 143 -12.36 -2.77 0.58
CA ALA A 143 -11.32 -1.86 1.03
C ALA A 143 -11.54 -1.47 2.49
N VAL A 144 -10.46 -1.46 3.27
CA VAL A 144 -10.48 -1.10 4.69
C VAL A 144 -9.45 0.04 4.91
N PRO A 145 -9.83 1.29 4.61
CA PRO A 145 -9.02 2.46 4.91
C PRO A 145 -9.17 2.81 6.40
N MET A 146 -8.18 2.45 7.21
CA MET A 146 -8.17 2.76 8.64
C MET A 146 -7.44 4.08 8.88
N TYR A 147 -8.09 5.00 9.58
CA TYR A 147 -7.54 6.32 9.95
C TYR A 147 -6.83 7.04 8.78
N PRO A 148 -7.47 7.15 7.59
CA PRO A 148 -6.85 7.78 6.44
C PRO A 148 -6.74 9.29 6.62
N MET A 149 -5.69 9.89 6.05
CA MET A 149 -5.60 11.33 5.90
C MET A 149 -6.60 11.78 4.81
N VAL A 150 -7.61 12.56 5.15
CA VAL A 150 -8.66 12.99 4.20
C VAL A 150 -8.77 14.50 4.04
N ASP A 151 -8.57 15.27 5.09
CA ASP A 151 -8.59 16.72 5.05
C ASP A 151 -7.39 17.29 5.81
N GLY A 152 -6.33 17.57 5.06
CA GLY A 152 -5.07 18.07 5.61
C GLY A 152 -5.17 19.47 6.22
N TRP A 153 -6.25 20.22 6.00
CA TRP A 153 -6.41 21.60 6.46
C TRP A 153 -7.24 21.71 7.74
N ILE A 154 -8.33 20.96 7.84
CA ILE A 154 -9.28 21.11 8.95
C ILE A 154 -8.87 20.36 10.19
N GLY A 155 -8.53 19.09 10.09
CA GLY A 155 -8.36 18.26 11.29
C GLY A 155 -7.49 17.05 11.12
N ASP A 156 -6.50 17.08 10.22
CA ASP A 156 -5.58 15.98 10.01
C ASP A 156 -4.23 16.21 10.72
N ASP A 157 -3.25 15.37 10.43
CA ASP A 157 -1.93 15.38 11.08
C ASP A 157 -1.17 16.69 10.90
N PHE A 158 -1.32 17.38 9.77
CA PHE A 158 -0.50 18.54 9.42
C PHE A 158 -1.08 19.86 9.90
N TYR A 159 -2.39 20.01 9.82
CA TYR A 159 -3.08 21.23 10.21
C TYR A 159 -4.29 20.93 11.09
N HIS A 160 -4.64 21.91 11.93
CA HIS A 160 -5.87 21.93 12.69
C HIS A 160 -6.57 23.28 12.46
N ASN A 161 -7.66 23.28 11.74
CA ASN A 161 -8.34 24.51 11.29
C ASN A 161 -7.37 25.55 10.68
N GLY A 162 -6.46 25.08 9.83
CA GLY A 162 -5.46 25.92 9.16
C GLY A 162 -4.20 26.21 10.01
N ALA A 163 -4.19 25.90 11.30
CA ALA A 163 -3.01 26.07 12.15
C ALA A 163 -2.05 24.87 11.95
N PHE A 164 -0.80 25.16 11.56
CA PHE A 164 0.22 24.13 11.35
C PHE A 164 0.61 23.45 12.66
N ARG A 165 0.63 22.14 12.68
CA ARG A 165 1.06 21.32 13.83
C ARG A 165 2.57 21.12 13.80
N GLN A 166 3.30 21.92 14.56
CA GLN A 166 4.77 21.89 14.63
C GLN A 166 5.33 20.51 15.01
N THR A 167 4.61 19.74 15.80
CA THR A 167 5.01 18.39 16.21
C THR A 167 5.14 17.41 15.02
N MET A 168 4.56 17.73 13.87
CA MET A 168 4.65 16.93 12.66
C MET A 168 5.83 17.29 11.74
N LEU A 169 6.57 18.37 12.06
CA LEU A 169 7.64 18.88 11.19
C LEU A 169 8.75 17.85 10.96
N GLU A 170 9.19 17.17 12.00
CA GLU A 170 10.22 16.13 11.91
C GLU A 170 9.75 14.97 11.01
N TRP A 171 8.54 14.48 11.24
CA TRP A 171 7.98 13.39 10.43
C TRP A 171 7.80 13.80 8.96
N ILE A 172 7.32 15.02 8.69
CA ILE A 172 7.19 15.55 7.31
C ILE A 172 8.57 15.60 6.64
N TYR A 173 9.59 16.08 7.36
CA TYR A 173 10.96 16.15 6.85
C TYR A 173 11.50 14.75 6.54
N GLU A 174 11.40 13.80 7.47
CA GLU A 174 11.83 12.41 7.28
C GLU A 174 11.11 11.75 6.11
N MET A 175 9.79 11.90 6.03
CA MET A 175 8.99 11.31 4.96
C MET A 175 9.21 11.97 3.61
N GLY A 176 9.55 13.26 3.57
CA GLY A 176 9.77 14.01 2.33
C GLY A 176 11.21 13.97 1.81
N SER A 177 12.20 13.77 2.69
CA SER A 177 13.63 13.90 2.36
C SER A 177 14.36 12.59 2.10
N HIS A 178 13.85 11.44 2.52
CA HIS A 178 14.49 10.14 2.33
C HIS A 178 13.92 9.37 1.14
N LYS A 179 14.87 8.92 0.28
CA LYS A 179 14.61 7.95 -0.78
C LYS A 179 14.54 6.53 -0.22
#